data_a218579fd06b20e3a21edf7d9049e855
#
_entry.id   a218579fd06b20e3a21edf7d9049e855
#
_cell.length_a   1.000
_cell.length_b   1.000
_cell.length_c   1.000
_cell.angle_alpha   90.00
_cell.angle_beta   90.00
_cell.angle_gamma   90.00
#
_symmetry.space_group_name_H-M   'P 1'
#
loop_
_entity.id
_entity.type
_entity.pdbx_description
1 polymer ?
#
loop_
_entity_poly.entity_id
_entity_poly.type
_entity_poly.pdbx_seq_one_letter_code
_entity_poly.pdbx_strand_id
1 'polypeptide(L)'
;MKNTLPTRFKRLFSVAEDWIKGCALYQAIINITHFNEPAILTARTAAKAKDDAYQAARGGKATAIAAHASKGEEARTFVTLCREVLKPRLGKQWSPAWAVVGFTARLAVPKSSADLLPLLESLEMYFSANPTHEVADVGVTAAAADTLHDQLSAARTTGNACDADVAIKKAERDVALKALRNCGRGLLAELKTLLAGDDGRWRAFGFNPPSAVGLPDVPEGLEVIGSMPGHLFGTWESAALADRYRLYRFIVGVDTDYVLAKTVTETESDLNTFTPGQLVRMRISALNDAGESLLSEPVEVTVP
;
A
#
# COMPACT_ATOMS: atom_id res chain seq x y z
N MET A 1 1.19 1.52 -33.03
CA MET A 1 0.44 1.67 -31.75
C MET A 1 1.09 0.83 -30.65
N LYS A 2 1.34 1.40 -29.47
CA LYS A 2 1.90 0.65 -28.31
C LYS A 2 0.75 0.13 -27.46
N ASN A 3 0.60 -1.19 -27.38
CA ASN A 3 -0.23 -1.83 -26.37
C ASN A 3 0.53 -1.78 -25.03
N THR A 4 0.21 -0.82 -24.16
CA THR A 4 0.80 -0.69 -22.82
C THR A 4 0.13 -1.66 -21.87
N LEU A 5 0.92 -2.38 -21.08
CA LEU A 5 0.39 -3.34 -20.11
C LEU A 5 0.23 -2.68 -18.73
N PRO A 6 -0.90 -2.89 -18.05
CA PRO A 6 -1.15 -2.30 -16.74
C PRO A 6 -0.10 -2.67 -15.70
N THR A 7 0.20 -1.74 -14.80
CA THR A 7 1.07 -1.97 -13.65
C THR A 7 0.30 -2.38 -12.41
N ARG A 8 -0.96 -1.92 -12.27
CA ARG A 8 -1.82 -2.22 -11.13
C ARG A 8 -2.35 -3.64 -11.16
N PHE A 9 -2.36 -4.27 -9.98
CA PHE A 9 -2.83 -5.64 -9.77
C PHE A 9 -4.19 -5.91 -10.41
N LYS A 10 -5.24 -5.21 -10.00
CA LYS A 10 -6.61 -5.45 -10.48
C LYS A 10 -6.73 -5.39 -12.01
N ARG A 11 -6.10 -4.39 -12.62
CA ARG A 11 -6.14 -4.21 -14.08
C ARG A 11 -5.33 -5.27 -14.82
N LEU A 12 -4.13 -5.60 -14.32
CA LEU A 12 -3.32 -6.65 -14.92
C LEU A 12 -4.07 -7.98 -14.90
N PHE A 13 -4.82 -8.24 -13.81
CA PHE A 13 -5.65 -9.43 -13.69
C PHE A 13 -6.83 -9.45 -14.65
N SER A 14 -7.50 -8.31 -14.86
CA SER A 14 -8.58 -8.19 -15.84
C SER A 14 -8.07 -8.43 -17.25
N VAL A 15 -7.00 -7.73 -17.64
CA VAL A 15 -6.40 -7.90 -18.99
C VAL A 15 -5.84 -9.32 -19.19
N ALA A 16 -5.30 -9.95 -18.15
CA ALA A 16 -4.85 -11.35 -18.22
C ALA A 16 -6.01 -12.34 -18.45
N GLU A 17 -7.23 -12.02 -18.03
CA GLU A 17 -8.42 -12.78 -18.41
C GLU A 17 -8.70 -12.71 -19.92
N ASP A 18 -8.54 -11.54 -20.51
CA ASP A 18 -8.72 -11.37 -21.96
C ASP A 18 -7.64 -12.15 -22.73
N TRP A 19 -6.39 -12.17 -22.24
CA TRP A 19 -5.34 -13.01 -22.85
C TRP A 19 -5.71 -14.49 -22.78
N ILE A 20 -6.19 -14.99 -21.63
CA ILE A 20 -6.62 -16.39 -21.46
C ILE A 20 -7.77 -16.71 -22.42
N LYS A 21 -8.81 -15.86 -22.47
CA LYS A 21 -9.96 -16.05 -23.37
C LYS A 21 -9.53 -16.03 -24.84
N GLY A 22 -8.67 -15.10 -25.22
CA GLY A 22 -8.13 -15.02 -26.58
C GLY A 22 -7.33 -16.26 -26.96
N CYS A 23 -6.48 -16.76 -26.04
CA CYS A 23 -5.75 -18.01 -26.25
C CYS A 23 -6.70 -19.20 -26.37
N ALA A 24 -7.69 -19.35 -25.49
CA ALA A 24 -8.66 -20.43 -25.54
C ALA A 24 -9.40 -20.50 -26.91
N LEU A 25 -9.69 -19.34 -27.50
CA LEU A 25 -10.37 -19.26 -28.81
C LEU A 25 -9.43 -19.49 -30.00
N TYR A 26 -8.21 -18.98 -29.96
CA TYR A 26 -7.40 -18.83 -31.16
C TYR A 26 -6.02 -19.49 -31.11
N GLN A 27 -5.51 -19.94 -29.96
CA GLN A 27 -4.13 -20.47 -29.85
C GLN A 27 -3.84 -21.63 -30.83
N ALA A 28 -4.78 -22.53 -31.04
CA ALA A 28 -4.63 -23.66 -31.97
C ALA A 28 -4.73 -23.19 -33.44
N ILE A 29 -5.52 -22.15 -33.73
CA ILE A 29 -5.77 -21.62 -35.09
C ILE A 29 -4.56 -20.84 -35.59
N ILE A 30 -3.91 -20.05 -34.71
CA ILE A 30 -2.79 -19.18 -35.05
C ILE A 30 -1.43 -19.71 -34.56
N ASN A 31 -1.39 -20.94 -34.01
CA ASN A 31 -0.20 -21.61 -33.51
C ASN A 31 0.58 -20.84 -32.43
N ILE A 32 -0.11 -20.35 -31.39
CA ILE A 32 0.58 -19.81 -30.21
C ILE A 32 1.23 -20.96 -29.44
N THR A 33 2.56 -20.94 -29.31
CA THR A 33 3.34 -22.03 -28.73
C THR A 33 3.89 -21.72 -27.35
N HIS A 34 4.34 -20.51 -27.11
CA HIS A 34 5.07 -20.15 -25.88
C HIS A 34 4.19 -19.49 -24.82
N PHE A 35 3.42 -18.49 -25.23
CA PHE A 35 2.54 -17.76 -24.29
C PHE A 35 1.08 -18.17 -24.47
N ASN A 36 0.86 -19.48 -24.39
CA ASN A 36 -0.45 -20.12 -24.50
C ASN A 36 -1.28 -19.99 -23.24
N GLU A 37 -2.55 -20.42 -23.29
CA GLU A 37 -3.48 -20.37 -22.15
C GLU A 37 -2.92 -20.97 -20.85
N PRO A 38 -2.34 -22.20 -20.82
CA PRO A 38 -1.80 -22.79 -19.60
C PRO A 38 -0.65 -21.96 -19.00
N ALA A 39 0.22 -21.37 -19.82
CA ALA A 39 1.33 -20.55 -19.35
C ALA A 39 0.84 -19.26 -18.67
N ILE A 40 -0.13 -18.58 -19.27
CA ILE A 40 -0.71 -17.36 -18.72
C ILE A 40 -1.53 -17.67 -17.46
N LEU A 41 -2.32 -18.74 -17.46
CA LEU A 41 -3.12 -19.18 -16.31
C LEU A 41 -2.21 -19.51 -15.12
N THR A 42 -1.09 -20.21 -15.34
CA THR A 42 -0.10 -20.51 -14.31
C THR A 42 0.47 -19.22 -13.69
N ALA A 43 0.91 -18.28 -14.53
CA ALA A 43 1.46 -17.02 -14.05
C ALA A 43 0.41 -16.17 -13.29
N ARG A 44 -0.84 -16.15 -13.77
CA ARG A 44 -1.95 -15.45 -13.12
C ARG A 44 -2.29 -16.08 -11.76
N THR A 45 -2.37 -17.39 -11.67
CA THR A 45 -2.65 -18.12 -10.43
C THR A 45 -1.55 -17.88 -9.39
N ALA A 46 -0.28 -17.94 -9.81
CA ALA A 46 0.85 -17.64 -8.95
C ALA A 46 0.81 -16.19 -8.42
N ALA A 47 0.51 -15.22 -9.29
CA ALA A 47 0.39 -13.82 -8.90
C ALA A 47 -0.78 -13.60 -7.91
N LYS A 48 -1.92 -14.28 -8.11
CA LYS A 48 -3.06 -14.23 -7.17
C LYS A 48 -2.67 -14.77 -5.80
N ALA A 49 -2.06 -15.93 -5.74
CA ALA A 49 -1.63 -16.55 -4.49
C ALA A 49 -0.67 -15.65 -3.69
N LYS A 50 0.27 -14.97 -4.40
CA LYS A 50 1.19 -14.03 -3.76
C LYS A 50 0.51 -12.74 -3.29
N ASP A 51 -0.48 -12.24 -4.00
CA ASP A 51 -1.27 -11.09 -3.51
C ASP A 51 -2.10 -11.48 -2.29
N ASP A 52 -2.75 -12.64 -2.29
CA ASP A 52 -3.52 -13.12 -1.14
C ASP A 52 -2.63 -13.26 0.11
N ALA A 53 -1.41 -13.82 -0.05
CA ALA A 53 -0.44 -13.90 1.03
C ALA A 53 -0.01 -12.51 1.55
N TYR A 54 0.19 -11.56 0.65
CA TYR A 54 0.49 -10.16 1.03
C TYR A 54 -0.66 -9.51 1.79
N GLN A 55 -1.92 -9.70 1.37
CA GLN A 55 -3.08 -9.15 2.09
C GLN A 55 -3.23 -9.81 3.47
N ALA A 56 -3.01 -11.13 3.58
CA ALA A 56 -3.01 -11.84 4.87
C ALA A 56 -1.93 -11.28 5.83
N ALA A 57 -0.70 -11.08 5.34
CA ALA A 57 0.38 -10.49 6.14
C ALA A 57 0.03 -9.07 6.62
N ARG A 58 -0.60 -8.24 5.78
CA ARG A 58 -1.11 -6.91 6.17
C ARG A 58 -2.17 -6.99 7.28
N GLY A 59 -3.08 -7.96 7.19
CA GLY A 59 -4.05 -8.24 8.25
C GLY A 59 -3.37 -8.62 9.57
N GLY A 60 -2.40 -9.53 9.50
CA GLY A 60 -1.59 -9.95 10.66
C GLY A 60 -0.85 -8.78 11.31
N LYS A 61 -0.24 -7.89 10.52
CA LYS A 61 0.40 -6.67 11.02
C LYS A 61 -0.60 -5.78 11.76
N ALA A 62 -1.80 -5.55 11.22
CA ALA A 62 -2.81 -4.72 11.89
C ALA A 62 -3.20 -5.30 13.25
N THR A 63 -3.38 -6.61 13.33
CA THR A 63 -3.66 -7.32 14.59
C THR A 63 -2.50 -7.18 15.60
N ALA A 64 -1.25 -7.35 15.15
CA ALA A 64 -0.06 -7.22 15.99
C ALA A 64 0.12 -5.79 16.54
N ILE A 65 -0.15 -4.76 15.72
CA ILE A 65 -0.13 -3.36 16.16
C ILE A 65 -1.20 -3.12 17.24
N ALA A 66 -2.41 -3.62 17.06
CA ALA A 66 -3.48 -3.48 18.06
C ALA A 66 -3.14 -4.19 19.38
N ALA A 67 -2.58 -5.39 19.30
CA ALA A 67 -2.11 -6.13 20.48
C ALA A 67 -0.98 -5.38 21.23
N HIS A 68 0.00 -4.85 20.49
CA HIS A 68 1.07 -4.05 21.10
C HIS A 68 0.53 -2.77 21.75
N ALA A 69 -0.43 -2.09 21.14
CA ALA A 69 -1.06 -0.91 21.72
C ALA A 69 -1.82 -1.26 23.03
N SER A 70 -2.57 -2.37 23.03
CA SER A 70 -3.27 -2.85 24.22
C SER A 70 -2.31 -3.14 25.39
N LYS A 71 -1.21 -3.86 25.10
CA LYS A 71 -0.19 -4.16 26.13
C LYS A 71 0.52 -2.89 26.62
N GLY A 72 0.71 -1.92 25.77
CA GLY A 72 1.22 -0.60 26.15
C GLY A 72 0.27 0.14 27.10
N GLU A 73 -1.05 0.06 26.92
CA GLU A 73 -2.04 0.65 27.86
C GLU A 73 -2.09 -0.09 29.19
N GLU A 74 -2.06 -1.42 29.17
CA GLU A 74 -1.99 -2.24 30.40
C GLU A 74 -0.75 -1.87 31.21
N ALA A 75 0.42 -1.78 30.58
CA ALA A 75 1.67 -1.38 31.21
C ALA A 75 1.59 0.05 31.79
N ARG A 76 1.02 1.02 31.05
CA ARG A 76 0.84 2.41 31.55
C ARG A 76 -0.08 2.47 32.76
N THR A 77 -1.16 1.70 32.73
CA THR A 77 -2.10 1.59 33.86
C THR A 77 -1.39 1.02 35.08
N PHE A 78 -0.64 -0.06 34.94
CA PHE A 78 0.14 -0.66 35.99
C PHE A 78 1.18 0.31 36.58
N VAL A 79 1.97 0.97 35.74
CA VAL A 79 2.97 1.97 36.18
C VAL A 79 2.30 3.13 36.95
N THR A 80 1.10 3.54 36.48
CA THR A 80 0.30 4.56 37.17
C THR A 80 -0.08 4.08 38.60
N LEU A 81 -0.56 2.84 38.73
CA LEU A 81 -0.89 2.25 40.03
C LEU A 81 0.33 2.13 40.92
N CYS A 82 1.46 1.63 40.39
CA CYS A 82 2.72 1.56 41.15
C CYS A 82 3.14 2.94 41.70
N ARG A 83 3.04 3.97 40.87
CA ARG A 83 3.34 5.34 41.27
C ARG A 83 2.43 5.80 42.41
N GLU A 84 1.13 5.54 42.36
CA GLU A 84 0.19 5.94 43.40
C GLU A 84 0.47 5.16 44.73
N VAL A 85 0.73 3.86 44.62
CA VAL A 85 1.08 3.01 45.78
C VAL A 85 2.39 3.47 46.45
N LEU A 86 3.36 3.91 45.68
CA LEU A 86 4.67 4.32 46.20
C LEU A 86 4.73 5.78 46.71
N LYS A 87 3.81 6.66 46.29
CA LYS A 87 3.75 8.08 46.74
C LYS A 87 3.78 8.28 48.25
N PRO A 88 3.06 7.50 49.08
CA PRO A 88 3.15 7.64 50.54
C PRO A 88 4.54 7.38 51.13
N ARG A 89 5.37 6.61 50.42
CA ARG A 89 6.71 6.17 50.86
C ARG A 89 7.84 7.00 50.24
N LEU A 90 7.75 7.33 48.93
CA LEU A 90 8.79 8.01 48.19
C LEU A 90 8.55 9.51 48.00
N GLY A 91 7.36 9.98 48.42
CA GLY A 91 6.95 11.38 48.26
C GLY A 91 6.09 11.65 47.04
N LYS A 92 5.34 12.78 47.07
CA LYS A 92 4.41 13.18 46.00
C LYS A 92 5.10 13.85 44.82
N GLN A 93 6.36 14.27 44.98
CA GLN A 93 7.17 14.90 43.97
C GLN A 93 8.38 14.02 43.68
N TRP A 94 8.94 14.19 42.47
CA TRP A 94 10.15 13.46 42.10
C TRP A 94 11.31 13.82 43.05
N SER A 95 12.05 12.83 43.46
CA SER A 95 13.27 12.91 44.22
C SER A 95 14.23 11.78 43.85
N PRO A 96 15.49 11.80 44.25
CA PRO A 96 16.43 10.70 43.98
C PRO A 96 15.93 9.31 44.41
N ALA A 97 15.05 9.22 45.41
CA ALA A 97 14.42 7.97 45.81
C ALA A 97 13.58 7.34 44.71
N TRP A 98 12.98 8.13 43.83
CA TRP A 98 12.22 7.65 42.69
C TRP A 98 13.12 7.12 41.54
N ALA A 99 14.38 7.51 41.49
CA ALA A 99 15.31 7.01 40.50
C ALA A 99 15.55 5.50 40.61
N VAL A 100 15.53 4.97 41.84
CA VAL A 100 15.68 3.52 42.11
C VAL A 100 14.52 2.69 41.56
N VAL A 101 13.35 3.32 41.35
CA VAL A 101 12.14 2.72 40.81
C VAL A 101 12.08 2.90 39.28
N GLY A 102 13.04 3.63 38.69
CA GLY A 102 13.13 3.87 37.25
C GLY A 102 12.57 5.22 36.79
N PHE A 103 12.05 6.07 37.67
CA PHE A 103 11.63 7.44 37.29
C PHE A 103 12.82 8.40 37.35
N THR A 104 13.45 8.70 36.22
CA THR A 104 14.75 9.39 36.16
C THR A 104 14.71 10.90 36.37
N ALA A 105 13.61 11.58 36.03
CA ALA A 105 13.55 13.06 36.11
C ALA A 105 12.17 13.59 36.52
N ARG A 106 11.10 12.82 36.38
CA ARG A 106 9.72 13.22 36.68
C ARG A 106 8.85 11.98 36.88
N LEU A 107 7.70 12.15 37.52
CA LEU A 107 6.74 11.06 37.80
C LEU A 107 5.73 10.86 36.63
N ALA A 108 5.99 11.41 35.45
CA ALA A 108 5.14 11.20 34.30
C ALA A 108 5.34 9.78 33.74
N VAL A 109 4.24 9.09 33.49
CA VAL A 109 4.27 7.74 32.88
C VAL A 109 4.64 7.87 31.41
N PRO A 110 5.64 7.12 30.91
CA PRO A 110 6.05 7.15 29.53
C PRO A 110 4.95 6.70 28.58
N LYS A 111 4.95 7.27 27.35
CA LYS A 111 4.02 6.85 26.30
C LYS A 111 4.60 5.78 25.39
N SER A 112 5.92 5.75 25.24
CA SER A 112 6.59 4.81 24.34
C SER A 112 6.89 3.49 25.02
N SER A 113 6.79 2.39 24.30
CA SER A 113 7.19 1.06 24.80
C SER A 113 8.69 0.99 25.10
N ALA A 114 9.50 1.80 24.39
CA ALA A 114 10.94 1.84 24.62
C ALA A 114 11.30 2.36 26.01
N ASP A 115 10.50 3.29 26.53
CA ASP A 115 10.70 3.85 27.89
C ASP A 115 9.93 3.06 28.96
N LEU A 116 8.83 2.38 28.58
CA LEU A 116 8.05 1.57 29.51
C LEU A 116 8.77 0.28 29.89
N LEU A 117 9.46 -0.39 28.97
CA LEU A 117 10.15 -1.65 29.24
C LEU A 117 11.21 -1.51 30.36
N PRO A 118 12.18 -0.58 30.27
CA PRO A 118 13.16 -0.43 31.35
C PRO A 118 12.54 0.06 32.67
N LEU A 119 11.40 0.78 32.60
CA LEU A 119 10.69 1.18 33.80
C LEU A 119 10.01 -0.01 34.51
N LEU A 120 9.39 -0.93 33.72
CA LEU A 120 8.81 -2.17 34.27
C LEU A 120 9.88 -3.07 34.91
N GLU A 121 11.02 -3.21 34.24
CA GLU A 121 12.18 -3.94 34.77
C GLU A 121 12.67 -3.32 36.11
N SER A 122 12.78 -2.00 36.20
CA SER A 122 13.16 -1.29 37.43
C SER A 122 12.13 -1.47 38.54
N LEU A 123 10.83 -1.50 38.21
CA LEU A 123 9.73 -1.76 39.15
C LEU A 123 9.78 -3.20 39.66
N GLU A 124 10.02 -4.18 38.78
CA GLU A 124 10.20 -5.59 39.16
C GLU A 124 11.35 -5.73 40.15
N MET A 125 12.53 -5.20 39.81
CA MET A 125 13.71 -5.24 40.69
C MET A 125 13.45 -4.55 42.06
N TYR A 126 12.77 -3.39 42.03
CA TYR A 126 12.44 -2.66 43.25
C TYR A 126 11.51 -3.46 44.17
N PHE A 127 10.42 -4.02 43.65
CA PHE A 127 9.47 -4.80 44.46
C PHE A 127 10.07 -6.13 44.89
N SER A 128 10.90 -6.79 44.10
CA SER A 128 11.66 -7.97 44.51
C SER A 128 12.59 -7.68 45.70
N ALA A 129 13.25 -6.52 45.70
CA ALA A 129 14.09 -6.09 46.83
C ALA A 129 13.28 -5.57 48.03
N ASN A 130 12.02 -5.17 47.83
CA ASN A 130 11.15 -4.59 48.87
C ASN A 130 9.76 -5.25 48.88
N PRO A 131 9.62 -6.54 49.25
CA PRO A 131 8.33 -7.25 49.17
C PRO A 131 7.23 -6.64 50.05
N THR A 132 7.59 -5.93 51.12
CA THR A 132 6.62 -5.21 51.96
C THR A 132 6.02 -3.96 51.29
N HIS A 133 6.52 -3.57 50.16
CA HIS A 133 6.02 -2.46 49.36
C HIS A 133 5.01 -2.91 48.27
N GLU A 134 4.89 -4.22 48.10
CA GLU A 134 3.86 -4.80 47.21
C GLU A 134 2.46 -4.62 47.80
N VAL A 135 1.47 -4.49 46.91
CA VAL A 135 0.05 -4.44 47.27
C VAL A 135 -0.69 -5.39 46.33
N ALA A 136 -0.76 -6.66 46.72
CA ALA A 136 -1.33 -7.74 45.93
C ALA A 136 -2.81 -7.51 45.59
N ASP A 137 -3.58 -6.92 46.52
CA ASP A 137 -5.01 -6.64 46.32
C ASP A 137 -5.32 -5.73 45.11
N VAL A 138 -4.36 -4.89 44.70
CA VAL A 138 -4.46 -4.03 43.49
C VAL A 138 -3.51 -4.48 42.41
N GLY A 139 -2.89 -5.66 42.54
CA GLY A 139 -2.02 -6.24 41.51
C GLY A 139 -0.66 -5.58 41.38
N VAL A 140 -0.22 -4.77 42.36
CA VAL A 140 1.10 -4.11 42.35
C VAL A 140 2.12 -5.02 43.00
N THR A 141 2.77 -5.86 42.21
CA THR A 141 3.77 -6.85 42.61
C THR A 141 4.92 -6.93 41.61
N ALA A 142 6.07 -7.49 42.05
CA ALA A 142 7.20 -7.79 41.19
C ALA A 142 6.79 -8.72 40.02
N ALA A 143 6.05 -9.79 40.34
CA ALA A 143 5.57 -10.75 39.33
C ALA A 143 4.64 -10.13 38.30
N ALA A 144 3.82 -9.15 38.67
CA ALA A 144 2.98 -8.43 37.74
C ALA A 144 3.80 -7.50 36.81
N ALA A 145 4.85 -6.86 37.35
CA ALA A 145 5.78 -6.04 36.56
C ALA A 145 6.53 -6.87 35.52
N ASP A 146 7.08 -8.02 35.93
CA ASP A 146 7.77 -8.99 35.07
C ASP A 146 6.85 -9.52 33.97
N THR A 147 5.65 -9.97 34.32
CA THR A 147 4.65 -10.45 33.36
C THR A 147 4.32 -9.39 32.30
N LEU A 148 4.12 -8.13 32.71
CA LEU A 148 3.80 -7.04 31.79
C LEU A 148 4.99 -6.65 30.92
N HIS A 149 6.21 -6.68 31.48
CA HIS A 149 7.44 -6.51 30.72
C HIS A 149 7.54 -7.52 29.59
N ASP A 150 7.40 -8.81 29.92
CA ASP A 150 7.51 -9.90 28.95
C ASP A 150 6.43 -9.83 27.87
N GLN A 151 5.18 -9.56 28.28
CA GLN A 151 4.07 -9.42 27.33
C GLN A 151 4.26 -8.23 26.38
N LEU A 152 4.71 -7.09 26.87
CA LEU A 152 4.96 -5.90 26.04
C LEU A 152 6.16 -6.12 25.11
N SER A 153 7.23 -6.75 25.61
CA SER A 153 8.41 -7.11 24.84
C SER A 153 8.08 -8.10 23.71
N ALA A 154 7.30 -9.14 24.03
CA ALA A 154 6.82 -10.13 23.05
C ALA A 154 5.91 -9.49 21.99
N ALA A 155 4.98 -8.62 22.40
CA ALA A 155 4.10 -7.91 21.48
C ALA A 155 4.89 -6.98 20.53
N ARG A 156 5.91 -6.29 21.02
CA ARG A 156 6.84 -5.48 20.20
C ARG A 156 7.59 -6.33 19.21
N THR A 157 8.14 -7.46 19.63
CA THR A 157 8.88 -8.40 18.80
C THR A 157 7.97 -8.96 17.68
N THR A 158 6.75 -9.35 18.04
CA THR A 158 5.73 -9.81 17.08
C THR A 158 5.41 -8.72 16.06
N GLY A 159 5.24 -7.47 16.49
CA GLY A 159 5.03 -6.33 15.59
C GLY A 159 6.15 -6.18 14.57
N ASN A 160 7.40 -6.20 15.02
CA ASN A 160 8.58 -6.11 14.15
C ASN A 160 8.66 -7.30 13.16
N ALA A 161 8.34 -8.51 13.62
CA ALA A 161 8.30 -9.69 12.75
C ALA A 161 7.22 -9.58 11.67
N CYS A 162 6.03 -9.08 12.02
CA CYS A 162 4.96 -8.83 11.05
C CYS A 162 5.33 -7.73 10.04
N ASP A 163 6.06 -6.71 10.44
CA ASP A 163 6.59 -5.68 9.54
C ASP A 163 7.55 -6.28 8.49
N ALA A 164 8.46 -7.13 8.94
CA ALA A 164 9.37 -7.83 8.06
C ALA A 164 8.63 -8.78 7.10
N ASP A 165 7.62 -9.52 7.59
CA ASP A 165 6.83 -10.43 6.75
C ASP A 165 6.05 -9.67 5.68
N VAL A 166 5.42 -8.53 6.00
CA VAL A 166 4.75 -7.67 5.01
C VAL A 166 5.71 -7.23 3.92
N ALA A 167 6.94 -6.84 4.26
CA ALA A 167 7.95 -6.43 3.29
C ALA A 167 8.35 -7.59 2.36
N ILE A 168 8.56 -8.79 2.94
CA ILE A 168 8.88 -10.01 2.19
C ILE A 168 7.73 -10.38 1.24
N LYS A 169 6.50 -10.45 1.75
CA LYS A 169 5.32 -10.82 0.94
C LYS A 169 5.04 -9.80 -0.17
N LYS A 170 5.29 -8.52 0.09
CA LYS A 170 5.23 -7.48 -0.94
C LYS A 170 6.24 -7.74 -2.06
N ALA A 171 7.50 -8.04 -1.73
CA ALA A 171 8.53 -8.32 -2.72
C ALA A 171 8.18 -9.57 -3.56
N GLU A 172 7.72 -10.66 -2.91
CA GLU A 172 7.26 -11.87 -3.60
C GLU A 172 6.11 -11.58 -4.57
N ARG A 173 5.12 -10.80 -4.13
CA ARG A 173 3.99 -10.37 -4.97
C ARG A 173 4.47 -9.57 -6.18
N ASP A 174 5.35 -8.60 -5.98
CA ASP A 174 5.84 -7.71 -7.04
C ASP A 174 6.63 -8.50 -8.09
N VAL A 175 7.39 -9.53 -7.69
CA VAL A 175 8.06 -10.48 -8.60
C VAL A 175 7.02 -11.27 -9.41
N ALA A 176 5.99 -11.81 -8.78
CA ALA A 176 4.94 -12.58 -9.46
C ALA A 176 4.14 -11.72 -10.45
N LEU A 177 3.83 -10.47 -10.09
CA LEU A 177 3.17 -9.51 -10.99
C LEU A 177 4.07 -9.15 -12.18
N LYS A 178 5.38 -9.01 -11.96
CA LYS A 178 6.34 -8.80 -13.05
C LYS A 178 6.37 -10.01 -14.00
N ALA A 179 6.33 -11.24 -13.47
CA ALA A 179 6.27 -12.47 -14.27
C ALA A 179 4.99 -12.51 -15.13
N LEU A 180 3.81 -12.23 -14.54
CA LEU A 180 2.56 -12.16 -15.30
C LEU A 180 2.60 -11.08 -16.40
N ARG A 181 3.16 -9.91 -16.10
CA ARG A 181 3.34 -8.85 -17.09
C ARG A 181 4.29 -9.24 -18.21
N ASN A 182 5.34 -10.00 -17.90
CA ASN A 182 6.24 -10.54 -18.91
C ASN A 182 5.56 -11.57 -19.80
N CYS A 183 4.65 -12.41 -19.28
CA CYS A 183 3.81 -13.27 -20.09
C CYS A 183 2.97 -12.45 -21.09
N GLY A 184 2.34 -11.37 -20.65
CA GLY A 184 1.59 -10.49 -21.54
C GLY A 184 2.46 -9.82 -22.61
N ARG A 185 3.69 -9.39 -22.27
CA ARG A 185 4.65 -8.88 -23.25
C ARG A 185 5.07 -9.93 -24.26
N GLY A 186 5.32 -11.16 -23.79
CA GLY A 186 5.64 -12.29 -24.63
C GLY A 186 4.52 -12.65 -25.57
N LEU A 187 3.27 -12.74 -25.08
CA LEU A 187 2.09 -12.95 -25.90
C LEU A 187 1.96 -11.85 -26.97
N LEU A 188 2.09 -10.59 -26.61
CA LEU A 188 2.04 -9.47 -27.54
C LEU A 188 3.12 -9.58 -28.62
N ALA A 189 4.34 -10.01 -28.27
CA ALA A 189 5.42 -10.21 -29.20
C ALA A 189 5.13 -11.39 -30.15
N GLU A 190 4.64 -12.51 -29.62
CA GLU A 190 4.27 -13.70 -30.39
C GLU A 190 3.13 -13.40 -31.37
N LEU A 191 2.08 -12.70 -30.92
CA LEU A 191 0.96 -12.27 -31.75
C LEU A 191 1.41 -11.34 -32.90
N LYS A 192 2.40 -10.48 -32.70
CA LYS A 192 2.97 -9.63 -33.75
C LYS A 192 3.61 -10.42 -34.90
N THR A 193 4.07 -11.63 -34.65
CA THR A 193 4.63 -12.51 -35.67
C THR A 193 3.58 -13.39 -36.37
N LEU A 194 2.43 -13.60 -35.70
CA LEU A 194 1.39 -14.51 -36.13
C LEU A 194 0.18 -13.83 -36.79
N LEU A 195 -0.08 -12.57 -36.47
CA LEU A 195 -1.24 -11.82 -36.94
C LEU A 195 -0.81 -10.61 -37.77
N ALA A 196 -1.57 -10.34 -38.85
CA ALA A 196 -1.46 -9.08 -39.56
C ALA A 196 -1.82 -7.90 -38.64
N GLY A 197 -1.27 -6.72 -38.94
CA GLY A 197 -1.45 -5.54 -38.11
C GLY A 197 -2.90 -5.02 -38.01
N ASP A 198 -3.75 -5.36 -38.99
CA ASP A 198 -5.18 -5.00 -39.06
C ASP A 198 -6.13 -6.15 -38.67
N ASP A 199 -5.58 -7.29 -38.23
CA ASP A 199 -6.37 -8.46 -37.89
C ASP A 199 -7.30 -8.20 -36.69
N GLY A 200 -8.61 -8.41 -36.89
CA GLY A 200 -9.61 -8.21 -35.85
C GLY A 200 -9.43 -9.09 -34.61
N ARG A 201 -8.68 -10.20 -34.71
CA ARG A 201 -8.41 -11.13 -33.60
C ARG A 201 -7.57 -10.50 -32.48
N TRP A 202 -6.82 -9.42 -32.75
CA TRP A 202 -6.11 -8.65 -31.71
C TRP A 202 -7.01 -8.29 -30.52
N ARG A 203 -8.25 -7.89 -30.81
CA ARG A 203 -9.22 -7.46 -29.79
C ARG A 203 -9.66 -8.59 -28.87
N ALA A 204 -9.67 -9.83 -29.34
CA ALA A 204 -10.02 -10.99 -28.52
C ALA A 204 -8.98 -11.27 -27.43
N PHE A 205 -7.75 -10.79 -27.59
CA PHE A 205 -6.70 -10.82 -26.59
C PHE A 205 -6.63 -9.52 -25.75
N GLY A 206 -7.59 -8.61 -25.88
CA GLY A 206 -7.54 -7.32 -25.21
C GLY A 206 -6.48 -6.36 -25.75
N PHE A 207 -5.91 -6.62 -26.92
CA PHE A 207 -4.94 -5.75 -27.59
C PHE A 207 -5.54 -4.98 -28.74
N ASN A 208 -5.02 -3.79 -28.99
CA ASN A 208 -5.37 -3.00 -30.17
C ASN A 208 -4.61 -3.48 -31.41
N PRO A 209 -5.25 -3.56 -32.59
CA PRO A 209 -4.57 -3.84 -33.85
C PRO A 209 -3.43 -2.83 -34.09
N PRO A 210 -2.19 -3.26 -34.40
CA PRO A 210 -1.04 -2.37 -34.60
C PRO A 210 -1.21 -1.36 -35.74
N SER A 211 -1.99 -1.68 -36.77
CA SER A 211 -2.24 -0.83 -37.93
C SER A 211 -3.61 -0.12 -37.90
N ALA A 212 -4.32 -0.18 -36.78
CA ALA A 212 -5.56 0.58 -36.65
C ALA A 212 -5.27 2.08 -36.81
N VAL A 213 -5.88 2.67 -37.81
CA VAL A 213 -5.78 4.10 -38.11
C VAL A 213 -7.04 4.77 -37.60
N GLY A 214 -6.88 5.84 -36.79
CA GLY A 214 -7.99 6.60 -36.21
C GLY A 214 -7.56 7.36 -34.97
N LEU A 215 -8.38 8.32 -34.56
CA LEU A 215 -8.19 8.98 -33.25
C LEU A 215 -8.36 7.96 -32.13
N PRO A 216 -7.65 8.12 -31.00
CA PRO A 216 -7.87 7.31 -29.83
C PRO A 216 -9.27 7.52 -29.24
N ASP A 217 -9.80 6.51 -28.58
CA ASP A 217 -11.00 6.67 -27.76
C ASP A 217 -10.68 7.59 -26.54
N VAL A 218 -11.73 8.20 -25.99
CA VAL A 218 -11.60 8.99 -24.77
C VAL A 218 -11.25 8.05 -23.61
N PRO A 219 -10.23 8.36 -22.79
CA PRO A 219 -9.92 7.55 -21.63
C PRO A 219 -11.07 7.58 -20.61
N GLU A 220 -11.43 6.42 -20.09
CA GLU A 220 -12.47 6.26 -19.04
C GLU A 220 -11.86 5.96 -17.68
N GLY A 221 -12.68 6.02 -16.62
CA GLY A 221 -12.28 5.61 -15.28
C GLY A 221 -11.17 6.49 -14.69
N LEU A 222 -11.11 7.78 -15.03
CA LEU A 222 -10.18 8.70 -14.38
C LEU A 222 -10.51 8.77 -12.88
N GLU A 223 -9.58 8.41 -12.05
CA GLU A 223 -9.61 8.57 -10.60
C GLU A 223 -8.40 9.40 -10.16
N VAL A 224 -8.62 10.41 -9.33
CA VAL A 224 -7.56 11.26 -8.78
C VAL A 224 -7.69 11.31 -7.26
N ILE A 225 -6.60 10.97 -6.57
CA ILE A 225 -6.54 10.99 -5.11
C ILE A 225 -5.37 11.84 -4.63
N GLY A 226 -5.52 12.45 -3.47
CA GLY A 226 -4.41 13.06 -2.75
C GLY A 226 -3.48 11.97 -2.20
N SER A 227 -2.19 12.06 -2.49
CA SER A 227 -1.19 11.07 -2.06
C SER A 227 -0.31 11.58 -0.91
N MET A 228 0.12 12.83 -0.97
CA MET A 228 0.91 13.56 0.05
C MET A 228 0.62 15.05 -0.09
N PRO A 229 1.00 15.91 0.89
CA PRO A 229 0.84 17.34 0.78
C PRO A 229 1.42 17.90 -0.52
N GLY A 230 0.59 18.56 -1.31
CA GLY A 230 0.95 19.11 -2.62
C GLY A 230 1.01 18.11 -3.77
N HIS A 231 0.66 16.84 -3.55
CA HIS A 231 0.73 15.76 -4.53
C HIS A 231 -0.64 15.15 -4.82
N LEU A 232 -0.92 14.90 -6.10
CA LEU A 232 -2.06 14.15 -6.59
C LEU A 232 -1.58 12.93 -7.37
N PHE A 233 -2.25 11.80 -7.17
CA PHE A 233 -2.02 10.59 -7.93
C PHE A 233 -3.25 10.27 -8.77
N GLY A 234 -3.09 10.28 -10.08
CA GLY A 234 -4.14 10.01 -11.05
C GLY A 234 -4.00 8.65 -11.71
N THR A 235 -5.15 8.00 -11.99
CA THR A 235 -5.22 6.73 -12.71
C THR A 235 -6.45 6.67 -13.58
N TRP A 236 -6.36 5.96 -14.70
CA TRP A 236 -7.42 5.85 -15.69
C TRP A 236 -7.36 4.52 -16.45
N GLU A 237 -8.39 4.26 -17.24
CA GLU A 237 -8.42 3.09 -18.11
C GLU A 237 -7.68 3.33 -19.42
N SER A 238 -7.02 2.26 -19.94
CA SER A 238 -6.37 2.37 -21.24
C SER A 238 -7.40 2.58 -22.32
N ALA A 239 -7.28 3.68 -23.07
CA ALA A 239 -8.11 3.96 -24.22
C ALA A 239 -7.66 3.17 -25.45
N ALA A 240 -8.62 2.74 -26.29
CA ALA A 240 -8.30 2.10 -27.55
C ALA A 240 -7.53 3.08 -28.45
N LEU A 241 -6.56 2.56 -29.20
CA LEU A 241 -5.72 3.33 -30.12
C LEU A 241 -4.80 4.37 -29.45
N ALA A 242 -4.69 4.42 -28.13
CA ALA A 242 -3.84 5.37 -27.42
C ALA A 242 -2.37 4.94 -27.38
N ASP A 243 -1.45 5.83 -27.71
CA ASP A 243 0.00 5.67 -27.53
C ASP A 243 0.48 6.37 -26.25
N ARG A 244 -0.17 7.45 -25.87
CA ARG A 244 0.16 8.29 -24.71
C ARG A 244 -1.08 9.05 -24.26
N TYR A 245 -0.99 9.64 -23.07
CA TYR A 245 -2.05 10.38 -22.42
C TYR A 245 -1.58 11.76 -22.02
N ARG A 246 -2.48 12.76 -22.08
CA ARG A 246 -2.28 14.11 -21.56
C ARG A 246 -3.23 14.36 -20.41
N LEU A 247 -2.66 14.72 -19.25
CA LEU A 247 -3.42 15.15 -18.09
C LEU A 247 -3.51 16.67 -18.11
N TYR A 248 -4.72 17.17 -17.95
CA TYR A 248 -5.03 18.58 -17.85
C TYR A 248 -5.54 18.90 -16.46
N ARG A 249 -5.08 20.01 -15.91
CA ARG A 249 -5.53 20.54 -14.63
C ARG A 249 -6.29 21.84 -14.80
N PHE A 250 -7.18 22.12 -13.87
CA PHE A 250 -7.83 23.40 -13.69
C PHE A 250 -7.90 23.70 -12.20
N ILE A 251 -7.16 24.69 -11.70
CA ILE A 251 -7.15 25.12 -10.30
C ILE A 251 -8.29 26.11 -10.13
N VAL A 252 -9.30 25.76 -9.32
CA VAL A 252 -10.48 26.58 -9.09
C VAL A 252 -10.09 27.90 -8.43
N GLY A 253 -10.51 29.01 -9.05
CA GLY A 253 -10.18 30.37 -8.60
C GLY A 253 -8.81 30.91 -9.05
N VAL A 254 -8.04 30.12 -9.81
CA VAL A 254 -6.73 30.53 -10.35
C VAL A 254 -6.68 30.41 -11.86
N ASP A 255 -7.00 29.23 -12.40
CA ASP A 255 -6.95 29.00 -13.85
C ASP A 255 -8.25 29.46 -14.51
N THR A 256 -8.14 29.98 -15.74
CA THR A 256 -9.28 30.39 -16.58
C THR A 256 -9.67 29.31 -17.58
N ASP A 257 -8.77 28.35 -17.84
CA ASP A 257 -8.99 27.21 -18.72
C ASP A 257 -8.15 26.00 -18.26
N TYR A 258 -8.37 24.84 -18.86
CA TYR A 258 -7.61 23.65 -18.58
C TYR A 258 -6.16 23.77 -19.10
N VAL A 259 -5.20 23.59 -18.23
CA VAL A 259 -3.76 23.68 -18.51
C VAL A 259 -3.17 22.27 -18.57
N LEU A 260 -2.37 21.98 -19.59
CA LEU A 260 -1.62 20.71 -19.68
C LEU A 260 -0.68 20.59 -18.48
N ALA A 261 -0.92 19.59 -17.64
CA ALA A 261 -0.08 19.29 -16.48
C ALA A 261 1.04 18.30 -16.81
N LYS A 262 0.72 17.24 -17.58
CA LYS A 262 1.70 16.20 -17.88
C LYS A 262 1.30 15.35 -19.09
N THR A 263 2.31 14.84 -19.81
CA THR A 263 2.13 13.80 -20.85
C THR A 263 2.83 12.54 -20.41
N VAL A 264 2.15 11.39 -20.46
CA VAL A 264 2.66 10.09 -20.00
C VAL A 264 2.27 8.98 -20.98
N THR A 265 2.98 7.86 -20.91
CA THR A 265 2.68 6.63 -21.66
C THR A 265 1.97 5.56 -20.83
N GLU A 266 2.05 5.69 -19.51
CA GLU A 266 1.40 4.80 -18.54
C GLU A 266 -0.03 5.26 -18.27
N THR A 267 -0.83 4.39 -17.64
CA THR A 267 -2.21 4.69 -17.24
C THR A 267 -2.32 5.20 -15.80
N GLU A 268 -1.22 5.71 -15.27
CA GLU A 268 -1.13 6.33 -13.93
C GLU A 268 -0.07 7.42 -13.93
N SER A 269 -0.22 8.40 -13.07
CA SER A 269 0.77 9.49 -12.95
C SER A 269 0.73 10.16 -11.59
N ASP A 270 1.91 10.47 -11.07
CA ASP A 270 2.09 11.44 -9.99
C ASP A 270 2.16 12.87 -10.55
N LEU A 271 1.50 13.79 -9.86
CA LEU A 271 1.51 15.24 -10.11
C LEU A 271 1.86 15.95 -8.81
N ASN A 272 2.93 16.71 -8.79
CA ASN A 272 3.54 17.27 -7.59
C ASN A 272 3.70 18.80 -7.61
N THR A 273 2.83 19.51 -8.33
CA THR A 273 2.96 20.96 -8.56
C THR A 273 1.83 21.77 -7.91
N PHE A 274 1.17 21.22 -6.89
CA PHE A 274 0.01 21.86 -6.27
C PHE A 274 0.33 22.40 -4.87
N THR A 275 -0.47 23.36 -4.43
CA THR A 275 -0.44 23.86 -3.05
C THR A 275 -1.49 23.12 -2.22
N PRO A 276 -1.19 22.67 -1.00
CA PRO A 276 -2.18 22.09 -0.10
C PRO A 276 -3.41 22.98 0.08
N GLY A 277 -4.60 22.36 0.07
CA GLY A 277 -5.88 23.04 0.17
C GLY A 277 -6.49 23.54 -1.15
N GLN A 278 -5.76 23.48 -2.27
CA GLN A 278 -6.33 23.84 -3.58
C GLN A 278 -7.38 22.83 -4.02
N LEU A 279 -8.48 23.33 -4.60
CA LEU A 279 -9.46 22.52 -5.30
C LEU A 279 -9.06 22.45 -6.77
N VAL A 280 -8.84 21.24 -7.27
CA VAL A 280 -8.33 20.98 -8.63
C VAL A 280 -9.31 20.10 -9.40
N ARG A 281 -9.61 20.48 -10.64
CA ARG A 281 -10.33 19.64 -11.60
C ARG A 281 -9.32 19.04 -12.58
N MET A 282 -9.40 17.73 -12.75
CA MET A 282 -8.53 17.00 -13.66
C MET A 282 -9.35 16.41 -14.81
N ARG A 283 -8.77 16.47 -16.02
CA ARG A 283 -9.26 15.77 -17.22
C ARG A 283 -8.10 15.08 -17.93
N ILE A 284 -8.42 14.12 -18.75
CA ILE A 284 -7.43 13.38 -19.51
C ILE A 284 -7.87 13.21 -20.96
N SER A 285 -6.91 13.21 -21.89
CA SER A 285 -7.08 12.79 -23.26
C SER A 285 -6.08 11.71 -23.64
N ALA A 286 -6.36 10.97 -24.69
CA ALA A 286 -5.45 10.02 -25.30
C ALA A 286 -4.92 10.56 -26.62
N LEU A 287 -3.67 10.21 -26.97
CA LEU A 287 -3.02 10.62 -28.22
C LEU A 287 -2.43 9.41 -28.93
N ASN A 288 -2.42 9.48 -30.26
CA ASN A 288 -1.63 8.66 -31.19
C ASN A 288 -1.12 9.50 -32.35
N ASP A 289 -0.54 8.85 -33.36
CA ASP A 289 -0.06 9.55 -34.54
C ASP A 289 -1.19 10.13 -35.42
N ALA A 290 -2.44 9.69 -35.23
CA ALA A 290 -3.62 10.24 -35.94
C ALA A 290 -4.17 11.50 -35.25
N GLY A 291 -3.85 11.75 -34.00
CA GLY A 291 -4.28 12.93 -33.23
C GLY A 291 -4.62 12.67 -31.76
N GLU A 292 -5.37 13.60 -31.19
CA GLU A 292 -5.78 13.60 -29.77
C GLU A 292 -7.30 13.36 -29.66
N SER A 293 -7.71 12.55 -28.70
CA SER A 293 -9.12 12.32 -28.37
C SER A 293 -9.78 13.57 -27.75
N LEU A 294 -11.09 13.53 -27.56
CA LEU A 294 -11.75 14.46 -26.67
C LEU A 294 -11.25 14.26 -25.21
N LEU A 295 -11.44 15.30 -24.36
CA LEU A 295 -11.16 15.21 -22.92
C LEU A 295 -12.20 14.35 -22.22
N SER A 296 -11.77 13.59 -21.21
CA SER A 296 -12.67 12.85 -20.29
C SER A 296 -13.60 13.79 -19.52
N GLU A 297 -14.59 13.23 -18.82
CA GLU A 297 -15.31 13.96 -17.80
C GLU A 297 -14.34 14.45 -16.70
N PRO A 298 -14.61 15.61 -16.09
CA PRO A 298 -13.74 16.17 -15.05
C PRO A 298 -13.88 15.40 -13.73
N VAL A 299 -12.77 15.20 -13.05
CA VAL A 299 -12.71 14.71 -11.66
C VAL A 299 -12.20 15.81 -10.77
N GLU A 300 -12.92 16.07 -9.67
CA GLU A 300 -12.61 17.12 -8.72
C GLU A 300 -11.95 16.53 -7.47
N VAL A 301 -10.86 17.14 -7.01
CA VAL A 301 -10.07 16.68 -5.85
C VAL A 301 -9.52 17.86 -5.08
N THR A 302 -9.54 17.79 -3.74
CA THR A 302 -8.82 18.73 -2.89
C THR A 302 -7.41 18.21 -2.63
N VAL A 303 -6.41 19.04 -2.84
CA VAL A 303 -4.99 18.71 -2.60
C VAL A 303 -4.76 18.60 -1.09
N PRO A 304 -4.22 17.49 -0.57
CA PRO A 304 -3.92 17.33 0.85
C PRO A 304 -2.79 18.22 1.34
#